data_7907aad05d787f5920185a55752d2ef3
#
_entry.id   7907aad05d787f5920185a55752d2ef3
#
_cell.length_a   1.000
_cell.length_b   1.000
_cell.length_c   1.000
_cell.angle_alpha   90.00
_cell.angle_beta   90.00
_cell.angle_gamma   90.00
#
_symmetry.space_group_name_H-M   'P 1'
#
loop_
_entity.id
_entity.type
_entity.pdbx_description
1 polymer ?
#
loop_
_entity_poly.entity_id
_entity_poly.type
_entity_poly.pdbx_seq_one_letter_code
_entity_poly.pdbx_strand_id
1 'polypeptide(L)'
;MAPWDWPALSAGYAREEFAVDADALRPYFELDRVLTEGVFAAATALYGLTFAERPELARQLYRPGIRVFEVTGEDGAGVGLFVADLFARPTKSGGAWMHTVRDRADALGERPVVFTTMNVPAPAAGRPALLTLDETTTLFHEFGHALHGLLARGEYASLTGTNVPRDVVEFPSQVNEVWLREPSLLAAYARHVESGEPLPAGTLERLEAAELWGEGHRTVEYLGAALVDWAWHSLTEDTVEAATADPAAF
;
A
#
# COMPACT_ATOMS: atom_id res chain seq x y z
N MET A 1 1.14 -17.21 -28.08
CA MET A 1 0.76 -16.71 -26.74
C MET A 1 0.31 -15.29 -26.91
N ALA A 2 -0.90 -14.98 -26.54
CA ALA A 2 -1.38 -13.61 -26.55
C ALA A 2 -0.97 -12.91 -25.23
N PRO A 3 -0.82 -11.57 -25.21
CA PRO A 3 -0.43 -10.86 -23.97
C PRO A 3 -1.34 -11.16 -22.77
N TRP A 4 -2.64 -11.35 -22.98
CA TRP A 4 -3.59 -11.70 -21.93
C TRP A 4 -3.50 -13.12 -21.39
N ASP A 5 -2.73 -14.01 -22.03
CA ASP A 5 -2.49 -15.38 -21.54
C ASP A 5 -1.44 -15.40 -20.41
N TRP A 6 -0.59 -14.37 -20.33
CA TRP A 6 0.55 -14.34 -19.42
C TRP A 6 0.17 -14.51 -17.94
N PRO A 7 -0.83 -13.80 -17.38
CA PRO A 7 -1.17 -13.94 -15.96
C PRO A 7 -1.57 -15.39 -15.59
N ALA A 8 -2.37 -16.06 -16.45
CA ALA A 8 -2.80 -17.43 -16.19
C ALA A 8 -1.65 -18.44 -16.30
N LEU A 9 -0.77 -18.28 -17.30
CA LEU A 9 0.38 -19.16 -17.50
C LEU A 9 1.43 -18.95 -16.41
N SER A 10 1.69 -17.70 -16.03
CA SER A 10 2.60 -17.34 -14.95
C SER A 10 2.14 -17.92 -13.62
N ALA A 11 0.85 -17.78 -13.29
CA ALA A 11 0.28 -18.37 -12.08
C ALA A 11 0.33 -19.91 -12.09
N GLY A 12 0.13 -20.54 -13.25
CA GLY A 12 0.30 -21.99 -13.44
C GLY A 12 1.72 -22.43 -13.14
N TYR A 13 2.69 -21.78 -13.75
CA TYR A 13 4.11 -22.06 -13.53
C TYR A 13 4.54 -21.85 -12.07
N ALA A 14 4.10 -20.78 -11.45
CA ALA A 14 4.42 -20.50 -10.05
C ALA A 14 3.90 -21.61 -9.10
N ARG A 15 2.70 -22.14 -9.35
CA ARG A 15 2.18 -23.27 -8.59
C ARG A 15 2.99 -24.57 -8.78
N GLU A 16 3.41 -24.86 -10.01
CA GLU A 16 4.14 -26.09 -10.34
C GLU A 16 5.60 -26.04 -9.84
N GLU A 17 6.29 -24.92 -10.06
CA GLU A 17 7.73 -24.80 -9.78
C GLU A 17 8.03 -24.41 -8.33
N PHE A 18 7.26 -23.46 -7.77
CA PHE A 18 7.52 -22.92 -6.43
C PHE A 18 6.54 -23.41 -5.36
N ALA A 19 5.55 -24.21 -5.74
CA ALA A 19 4.47 -24.65 -4.84
C ALA A 19 3.77 -23.47 -4.14
N VAL A 20 3.59 -22.35 -4.86
CA VAL A 20 2.92 -21.13 -4.38
C VAL A 20 1.53 -21.05 -4.98
N ASP A 21 0.52 -21.04 -4.09
CA ASP A 21 -0.85 -20.72 -4.43
C ASP A 21 -1.23 -19.44 -3.65
N ALA A 22 -1.27 -18.32 -4.35
CA ALA A 22 -1.53 -17.02 -3.76
C ALA A 22 -2.93 -16.94 -3.10
N ASP A 23 -3.92 -17.64 -3.66
CA ASP A 23 -5.27 -17.67 -3.09
C ASP A 23 -5.34 -18.49 -1.80
N ALA A 24 -4.54 -19.56 -1.68
CA ALA A 24 -4.44 -20.37 -0.47
C ALA A 24 -3.80 -19.61 0.71
N LEU A 25 -3.15 -18.49 0.46
CA LEU A 25 -2.53 -17.65 1.49
C LEU A 25 -3.47 -16.61 2.10
N ARG A 26 -4.57 -16.26 1.44
CA ARG A 26 -5.53 -15.26 1.94
C ARG A 26 -6.00 -15.50 3.39
N PRO A 27 -6.27 -16.73 3.85
CA PRO A 27 -6.70 -16.97 5.23
C PRO A 27 -5.67 -16.55 6.31
N TYR A 28 -4.42 -16.30 5.94
CA TYR A 28 -3.37 -15.84 6.85
C TYR A 28 -3.27 -14.32 6.95
N PHE A 29 -3.91 -13.58 6.02
CA PHE A 29 -3.83 -12.12 5.94
C PHE A 29 -5.19 -11.49 6.25
N GLU A 30 -5.62 -11.65 7.51
CA GLU A 30 -6.84 -11.00 8.00
C GLU A 30 -6.56 -9.51 8.22
N LEU A 31 -7.41 -8.64 7.61
CA LEU A 31 -7.19 -7.20 7.51
C LEU A 31 -6.93 -6.50 8.85
N ASP A 32 -7.72 -6.79 9.88
CA ASP A 32 -7.58 -6.11 11.18
C ASP A 32 -6.27 -6.52 11.84
N ARG A 33 -5.87 -7.77 11.73
CA ARG A 33 -4.61 -8.27 12.26
C ARG A 33 -3.41 -7.73 11.49
N VAL A 34 -3.47 -7.70 10.17
CA VAL A 34 -2.43 -7.07 9.34
C VAL A 34 -2.25 -5.60 9.72
N LEU A 35 -3.36 -4.87 9.90
CA LEU A 35 -3.31 -3.45 10.28
C LEU A 35 -2.71 -3.26 11.68
N THR A 36 -3.15 -4.04 12.68
CA THR A 36 -2.79 -3.80 14.08
C THR A 36 -1.50 -4.50 14.49
N GLU A 37 -1.35 -5.78 14.16
CA GLU A 37 -0.19 -6.60 14.57
C GLU A 37 0.94 -6.59 13.52
N GLY A 38 0.68 -6.10 12.30
CA GLY A 38 1.66 -5.87 11.26
C GLY A 38 2.05 -4.40 11.16
N VAL A 39 1.21 -3.63 10.52
CA VAL A 39 1.48 -2.23 10.13
C VAL A 39 1.71 -1.31 11.35
N PHE A 40 0.78 -1.31 12.30
CA PHE A 40 0.93 -0.48 13.52
C PHE A 40 2.04 -0.98 14.42
N ALA A 41 2.21 -2.29 14.55
CA ALA A 41 3.29 -2.87 15.35
C ALA A 41 4.68 -2.49 14.81
N ALA A 42 4.87 -2.49 13.47
CA ALA A 42 6.09 -1.99 12.84
C ALA A 42 6.35 -0.52 13.18
N ALA A 43 5.34 0.34 13.03
CA ALA A 43 5.47 1.76 13.36
C ALA A 43 5.73 2.00 14.86
N THR A 44 5.15 1.18 15.73
CA THR A 44 5.42 1.24 17.17
C THR A 44 6.87 0.88 17.46
N ALA A 45 7.37 -0.22 16.87
CA ALA A 45 8.75 -0.66 17.08
C ALA A 45 9.79 0.33 16.55
N LEU A 46 9.51 0.97 15.40
CA LEU A 46 10.45 1.87 14.73
C LEU A 46 10.44 3.29 15.27
N TYR A 47 9.26 3.79 15.62
CA TYR A 47 9.05 5.22 15.88
C TYR A 47 8.40 5.50 17.24
N GLY A 48 8.13 4.48 18.05
CA GLY A 48 7.47 4.63 19.34
C GLY A 48 6.01 5.13 19.24
N LEU A 49 5.36 4.96 18.08
CA LEU A 49 4.00 5.41 17.87
C LEU A 49 2.98 4.49 18.53
N THR A 50 1.89 5.07 19.02
CA THR A 50 0.71 4.33 19.48
C THR A 50 -0.53 4.80 18.71
N PHE A 51 -1.48 3.86 18.52
CA PHE A 51 -2.67 4.06 17.70
C PHE A 51 -3.91 3.74 18.54
N ALA A 52 -4.70 4.76 18.86
CA ALA A 52 -5.95 4.61 19.62
C ALA A 52 -7.14 4.82 18.69
N GLU A 53 -7.97 3.78 18.50
CA GLU A 53 -9.16 3.91 17.65
C GLU A 53 -10.17 4.86 18.26
N ARG A 54 -10.74 5.75 17.44
CA ARG A 54 -11.66 6.82 17.84
C ARG A 54 -13.00 6.65 17.10
N PRO A 55 -13.84 5.69 17.53
CA PRO A 55 -15.11 5.42 16.86
C PRO A 55 -16.08 6.59 16.84
N GLU A 56 -15.98 7.48 17.82
CA GLU A 56 -16.80 8.70 17.90
C GLU A 56 -16.45 9.71 16.80
N LEU A 57 -15.17 9.77 16.36
CA LEU A 57 -14.75 10.57 15.22
C LEU A 57 -15.16 9.90 13.91
N ALA A 58 -14.99 8.59 13.82
CA ALA A 58 -15.39 7.81 12.65
C ALA A 58 -16.87 7.97 12.29
N ARG A 59 -17.77 8.06 13.30
CA ARG A 59 -19.20 8.29 13.08
C ARG A 59 -19.55 9.66 12.47
N GLN A 60 -18.63 10.62 12.51
CA GLN A 60 -18.79 11.96 11.93
C GLN A 60 -18.34 12.03 10.47
N LEU A 61 -17.69 10.97 9.97
CA LEU A 61 -17.20 10.93 8.59
C LEU A 61 -18.34 10.61 7.61
N TYR A 62 -18.04 10.82 6.34
CA TYR A 62 -18.98 10.72 5.22
C TYR A 62 -19.58 9.32 5.00
N ARG A 63 -19.03 8.28 5.66
CA ARG A 63 -19.52 6.90 5.50
C ARG A 63 -19.20 6.00 6.71
N PRO A 64 -20.13 5.08 7.07
CA PRO A 64 -19.82 3.98 7.98
C PRO A 64 -18.75 3.03 7.43
N GLY A 65 -17.98 2.43 8.32
CA GLY A 65 -16.89 1.48 7.96
C GLY A 65 -15.53 2.13 7.75
N ILE A 66 -15.44 3.46 7.74
CA ILE A 66 -14.17 4.18 7.85
C ILE A 66 -13.72 4.16 9.30
N ARG A 67 -12.43 3.92 9.53
CA ARG A 67 -11.85 3.91 10.87
C ARG A 67 -10.96 5.12 11.08
N VAL A 68 -10.92 5.63 12.30
CA VAL A 68 -10.09 6.76 12.70
C VAL A 68 -9.23 6.35 13.87
N PHE A 69 -7.94 6.65 13.80
CA PHE A 69 -6.99 6.40 14.86
C PHE A 69 -6.31 7.72 15.27
N GLU A 70 -6.31 8.00 16.55
CA GLU A 70 -5.43 9.01 17.10
C GLU A 70 -4.03 8.43 17.25
N VAL A 71 -3.05 9.16 16.73
CA VAL A 71 -1.65 8.75 16.76
C VAL A 71 -0.90 9.61 17.78
N THR A 72 -0.21 8.94 18.70
CA THR A 72 0.61 9.60 19.72
C THR A 72 2.03 9.06 19.68
N GLY A 73 3.01 9.91 20.02
CA GLY A 73 4.41 9.54 20.15
C GLY A 73 4.72 8.85 21.48
N GLU A 74 5.96 8.39 21.64
CA GLU A 74 6.47 7.73 22.85
C GLU A 74 6.34 8.62 24.12
N ASP A 75 6.46 9.94 23.94
CA ASP A 75 6.28 10.93 25.00
C ASP A 75 4.80 11.23 25.34
N GLY A 76 3.86 10.55 24.69
CA GLY A 76 2.43 10.77 24.83
C GLY A 76 1.92 12.01 24.09
N ALA A 77 2.78 12.75 23.38
CA ALA A 77 2.35 13.89 22.59
C ALA A 77 1.55 13.42 21.38
N GLY A 78 0.44 14.12 21.09
CA GLY A 78 -0.36 13.82 19.89
C GLY A 78 0.43 14.13 18.61
N VAL A 79 0.51 13.17 17.72
CA VAL A 79 1.15 13.29 16.39
C VAL A 79 0.14 13.78 15.36
N GLY A 80 -1.01 13.12 15.25
CA GLY A 80 -2.05 13.44 14.27
C GLY A 80 -3.20 12.43 14.28
N LEU A 81 -3.99 12.45 13.20
CA LEU A 81 -5.04 11.45 12.96
C LEU A 81 -4.71 10.63 11.71
N PHE A 82 -4.85 9.34 11.83
CA PHE A 82 -4.82 8.39 10.72
C PHE A 82 -6.24 7.89 10.43
N VAL A 83 -6.67 8.00 9.18
CA VAL A 83 -8.00 7.58 8.73
C VAL A 83 -7.86 6.48 7.69
N ALA A 84 -8.51 5.35 7.93
CA ALA A 84 -8.47 4.18 7.08
C ALA A 84 -9.81 3.97 6.36
N ASP A 85 -9.87 4.27 5.06
CA ASP A 85 -11.00 4.00 4.16
C ASP A 85 -10.63 2.85 3.21
N LEU A 86 -10.70 1.62 3.69
CA LEU A 86 -10.07 0.46 3.04
C LEU A 86 -10.99 -0.30 2.09
N PHE A 87 -12.32 -0.21 2.23
CA PHE A 87 -13.24 -1.04 1.45
C PHE A 87 -13.68 -0.39 0.14
N ALA A 88 -13.78 -1.23 -0.90
CA ALA A 88 -14.31 -0.84 -2.19
C ALA A 88 -15.79 -0.42 -2.14
N ARG A 89 -16.18 0.48 -3.04
CA ARG A 89 -17.57 0.88 -3.28
C ARG A 89 -17.75 1.50 -4.67
N PRO A 90 -18.95 1.54 -5.26
CA PRO A 90 -19.18 2.01 -6.62
C PRO A 90 -18.76 3.47 -6.89
N THR A 91 -18.73 4.31 -5.85
CA THR A 91 -18.37 5.75 -5.96
C THR A 91 -16.91 6.03 -5.69
N LYS A 92 -16.07 5.00 -5.52
CA LYS A 92 -14.65 5.11 -5.20
C LYS A 92 -13.82 4.77 -6.44
N SER A 93 -12.81 5.55 -6.73
CA SER A 93 -11.84 5.23 -7.78
C SER A 93 -11.06 3.97 -7.42
N GLY A 94 -10.67 3.19 -8.43
CA GLY A 94 -9.84 2.00 -8.23
C GLY A 94 -8.42 2.33 -7.77
N GLY A 95 -7.67 1.31 -7.35
CA GLY A 95 -6.33 1.45 -6.81
C GLY A 95 -6.29 1.74 -5.30
N ALA A 96 -5.12 2.13 -4.82
CA ALA A 96 -4.88 2.57 -3.44
C ALA A 96 -4.11 3.88 -3.46
N TRP A 97 -4.26 4.69 -2.45
CA TRP A 97 -3.53 5.95 -2.30
C TRP A 97 -3.61 6.50 -0.88
N MET A 98 -2.58 7.22 -0.51
CA MET A 98 -2.61 8.11 0.64
C MET A 98 -2.89 9.54 0.20
N HIS A 99 -3.60 10.30 1.01
CA HIS A 99 -3.71 11.75 0.88
C HIS A 99 -3.82 12.43 2.23
N THR A 100 -3.43 13.68 2.30
CA THR A 100 -3.59 14.53 3.48
C THR A 100 -4.81 15.43 3.32
N VAL A 101 -5.64 15.48 4.35
CA VAL A 101 -6.72 16.48 4.46
C VAL A 101 -6.19 17.74 5.14
N ARG A 102 -5.24 17.56 6.04
CA ARG A 102 -4.52 18.65 6.69
C ARG A 102 -3.06 18.24 6.89
N ASP A 103 -2.16 18.96 6.26
CA ASP A 103 -0.73 18.82 6.49
C ASP A 103 -0.32 19.44 7.82
N ARG A 104 0.81 19.01 8.34
CA ARG A 104 1.39 19.62 9.53
C ARG A 104 1.86 21.06 9.22
N ALA A 105 1.53 21.98 10.11
CA ALA A 105 2.00 23.35 10.07
C ALA A 105 2.36 23.82 11.50
N ASP A 106 3.63 23.73 11.87
CA ASP A 106 4.10 24.07 13.22
C ASP A 106 3.87 25.55 13.53
N ALA A 107 3.97 26.43 12.53
CA ALA A 107 3.65 27.86 12.67
C ALA A 107 2.18 28.14 13.10
N LEU A 108 1.26 27.23 12.79
CA LEU A 108 -0.16 27.32 13.13
C LEU A 108 -0.56 26.40 14.28
N GLY A 109 0.36 25.59 14.80
CA GLY A 109 0.07 24.56 15.80
C GLY A 109 -0.82 23.43 15.26
N GLU A 110 -0.86 23.24 13.93
CA GLU A 110 -1.70 22.24 13.29
C GLU A 110 -1.04 20.89 13.21
N ARG A 111 -1.81 19.84 13.54
CA ARG A 111 -1.40 18.44 13.42
C ARG A 111 -1.99 17.82 12.16
N PRO A 112 -1.26 16.88 11.51
CA PRO A 112 -1.71 16.27 10.27
C PRO A 112 -2.96 15.39 10.46
N VAL A 113 -3.77 15.34 9.40
CA VAL A 113 -4.86 14.37 9.23
C VAL A 113 -4.63 13.67 7.90
N VAL A 114 -4.25 12.42 7.96
CA VAL A 114 -3.89 11.61 6.79
C VAL A 114 -4.88 10.48 6.56
N PHE A 115 -5.15 10.20 5.30
CA PHE A 115 -6.03 9.13 4.85
C PHE A 115 -5.23 8.09 4.07
N THR A 116 -5.44 6.82 4.38
CA THR A 116 -5.13 5.72 3.47
C THR A 116 -6.43 5.18 2.89
N THR A 117 -6.49 5.11 1.59
CA THR A 117 -7.64 4.65 0.83
C THR A 117 -7.23 3.42 0.02
N MET A 118 -8.01 2.33 0.14
CA MET A 118 -7.84 1.11 -0.63
C MET A 118 -9.17 0.66 -1.22
N ASN A 119 -9.16 -0.40 -2.02
CA ASN A 119 -10.34 -1.00 -2.61
C ASN A 119 -10.44 -2.51 -2.29
N VAL A 120 -10.20 -2.86 -1.03
CA VAL A 120 -10.39 -4.24 -0.56
C VAL A 120 -11.87 -4.64 -0.70
N PRO A 121 -12.20 -5.82 -1.24
CA PRO A 121 -13.56 -6.29 -1.29
C PRO A 121 -14.18 -6.35 0.12
N ALA A 122 -15.34 -5.72 0.29
CA ALA A 122 -16.02 -5.78 1.58
C ALA A 122 -16.43 -7.23 1.90
N PRO A 123 -16.13 -7.74 3.10
CA PRO A 123 -16.49 -9.11 3.47
C PRO A 123 -18.01 -9.27 3.60
N ALA A 124 -18.49 -10.49 3.47
CA ALA A 124 -19.87 -10.80 3.82
C ALA A 124 -20.11 -10.52 5.31
N ALA A 125 -21.36 -10.20 5.67
CA ALA A 125 -21.70 -9.88 7.05
C ALA A 125 -21.25 -10.98 8.04
N GLY A 126 -20.52 -10.56 9.07
CA GLY A 126 -19.98 -11.46 10.09
C GLY A 126 -18.75 -12.27 9.67
N ARG A 127 -18.19 -12.00 8.50
CA ARG A 127 -16.93 -12.61 8.06
C ARG A 127 -15.79 -11.58 8.13
N PRO A 128 -14.57 -12.01 8.44
CA PRO A 128 -13.39 -11.14 8.37
C PRO A 128 -13.05 -10.77 6.92
N ALA A 129 -12.44 -9.63 6.70
CA ALA A 129 -11.83 -9.28 5.43
C ALA A 129 -10.47 -9.97 5.30
N LEU A 130 -10.26 -10.68 4.19
CA LEU A 130 -9.02 -11.40 3.91
C LEU A 130 -8.33 -10.72 2.73
N LEU A 131 -7.06 -10.35 2.93
CA LEU A 131 -6.23 -9.72 1.92
C LEU A 131 -5.51 -10.76 1.06
N THR A 132 -5.18 -10.38 -0.17
CA THR A 132 -4.09 -11.04 -0.90
C THR A 132 -2.74 -10.60 -0.32
N LEU A 133 -1.66 -11.26 -0.72
CA LEU A 133 -0.31 -10.77 -0.40
C LEU A 133 -0.06 -9.38 -1.02
N ASP A 134 -0.51 -9.16 -2.25
CA ASP A 134 -0.41 -7.87 -2.94
C ASP A 134 -1.18 -6.76 -2.21
N GLU A 135 -2.44 -7.02 -1.80
CA GLU A 135 -3.20 -6.08 -0.97
C GLU A 135 -2.54 -5.83 0.39
N THR A 136 -1.87 -6.83 0.96
CA THR A 136 -1.10 -6.68 2.20
C THR A 136 0.11 -5.79 1.97
N THR A 137 0.87 -6.02 0.90
CA THR A 137 2.01 -5.16 0.49
C THR A 137 1.54 -3.72 0.26
N THR A 138 0.44 -3.55 -0.46
CA THR A 138 -0.17 -2.24 -0.70
C THR A 138 -0.53 -1.53 0.61
N LEU A 139 -1.07 -2.24 1.61
CA LEU A 139 -1.39 -1.63 2.91
C LEU A 139 -0.14 -1.13 3.65
N PHE A 140 0.96 -1.89 3.62
CA PHE A 140 2.25 -1.44 4.15
C PHE A 140 2.78 -0.23 3.38
N HIS A 141 2.69 -0.24 2.04
CA HIS A 141 3.10 0.85 1.16
C HIS A 141 2.34 2.15 1.50
N GLU A 142 1.02 2.12 1.43
CA GLU A 142 0.18 3.29 1.70
C GLU A 142 0.35 3.83 3.12
N PHE A 143 0.61 2.93 4.06
CA PHE A 143 0.92 3.34 5.42
C PHE A 143 2.31 3.97 5.53
N GLY A 144 3.26 3.61 4.69
CA GLY A 144 4.56 4.30 4.57
C GLY A 144 4.39 5.77 4.16
N HIS A 145 3.50 6.04 3.20
CA HIS A 145 3.08 7.42 2.89
C HIS A 145 2.37 8.09 4.06
N ALA A 146 1.51 7.36 4.77
CA ALA A 146 0.84 7.90 5.96
C ALA A 146 1.84 8.28 7.06
N LEU A 147 2.85 7.46 7.31
CA LEU A 147 3.95 7.78 8.24
C LEU A 147 4.72 9.02 7.78
N HIS A 148 5.00 9.14 6.48
CA HIS A 148 5.61 10.34 5.92
C HIS A 148 4.77 11.59 6.24
N GLY A 149 3.45 11.54 6.01
CA GLY A 149 2.55 12.64 6.35
C GLY A 149 2.43 12.93 7.85
N LEU A 150 2.40 11.90 8.68
CA LEU A 150 2.26 12.02 10.14
C LEU A 150 3.52 12.53 10.83
N LEU A 151 4.71 12.08 10.40
CA LEU A 151 5.97 12.33 11.07
C LEU A 151 6.75 13.52 10.50
N ALA A 152 6.40 14.01 9.32
CA ALA A 152 7.01 15.20 8.74
C ALA A 152 6.88 16.39 9.69
N ARG A 153 7.93 17.21 9.77
CA ARG A 153 7.94 18.43 10.59
C ARG A 153 8.31 19.62 9.72
N GLY A 154 7.64 20.72 9.94
CA GLY A 154 7.91 21.98 9.23
C GLY A 154 6.94 23.07 9.62
N GLU A 155 7.38 24.30 9.44
CA GLU A 155 6.59 25.48 9.78
C GLU A 155 5.39 25.70 8.84
N TYR A 156 5.56 25.35 7.56
CA TYR A 156 4.59 25.62 6.49
C TYR A 156 4.00 24.33 5.93
N ALA A 157 2.68 24.22 5.88
CA ALA A 157 1.97 23.05 5.37
C ALA A 157 2.42 22.62 3.97
N SER A 158 2.64 23.58 3.07
CA SER A 158 3.07 23.33 1.69
C SER A 158 4.47 22.72 1.53
N LEU A 159 5.25 22.65 2.61
CA LEU A 159 6.62 22.12 2.64
C LEU A 159 6.76 20.90 3.56
N THR A 160 5.64 20.29 3.96
CA THR A 160 5.64 19.13 4.87
C THR A 160 4.93 17.93 4.24
N GLY A 161 5.08 16.77 4.88
CA GLY A 161 4.45 15.54 4.45
C GLY A 161 4.89 15.10 3.07
N THR A 162 3.94 14.67 2.28
CA THR A 162 4.14 14.18 0.91
C THR A 162 4.25 15.30 -0.13
N ASN A 163 4.35 16.56 0.29
CA ASN A 163 4.61 17.70 -0.60
C ASN A 163 6.11 17.77 -0.98
N VAL A 164 6.60 16.73 -1.60
CA VAL A 164 8.00 16.53 -2.02
C VAL A 164 8.07 16.27 -3.54
N PRO A 165 9.26 16.39 -4.18
CA PRO A 165 9.43 15.98 -5.56
C PRO A 165 9.04 14.52 -5.80
N ARG A 166 8.55 14.23 -7.02
CA ARG A 166 8.01 12.91 -7.38
C ARG A 166 9.02 11.78 -7.26
N ASP A 167 10.29 12.06 -7.48
CA ASP A 167 11.40 11.11 -7.39
C ASP A 167 11.77 10.69 -5.96
N VAL A 168 11.19 11.37 -4.95
CA VAL A 168 11.42 11.09 -3.53
C VAL A 168 10.19 10.52 -2.83
N VAL A 169 8.99 10.82 -3.33
CA VAL A 169 7.73 10.53 -2.62
C VAL A 169 7.53 9.05 -2.31
N GLU A 170 7.99 8.15 -3.20
CA GLU A 170 7.86 6.69 -3.02
C GLU A 170 8.93 6.08 -2.11
N PHE A 171 9.98 6.82 -1.73
CA PHE A 171 11.04 6.27 -0.90
C PHE A 171 10.53 5.78 0.48
N PRO A 172 9.74 6.55 1.24
CA PRO A 172 9.23 6.10 2.54
C PRO A 172 8.24 4.93 2.42
N SER A 173 7.40 4.92 1.37
CA SER A 173 6.42 3.86 1.13
C SER A 173 7.08 2.54 0.78
N GLN A 174 8.04 2.53 -0.15
CA GLN A 174 8.77 1.34 -0.55
C GLN A 174 9.66 0.79 0.57
N VAL A 175 10.29 1.63 1.37
CA VAL A 175 11.02 1.20 2.57
C VAL A 175 10.08 0.54 3.57
N ASN A 176 8.85 1.02 3.72
CA ASN A 176 7.89 0.45 4.65
C ASN A 176 7.41 -0.95 4.25
N GLU A 177 7.43 -1.30 2.97
CA GLU A 177 7.11 -2.65 2.47
C GLU A 177 8.04 -3.74 3.01
N VAL A 178 9.29 -3.39 3.32
CA VAL A 178 10.29 -4.34 3.84
C VAL A 178 9.82 -4.99 5.14
N TRP A 179 9.09 -4.26 5.98
CA TRP A 179 8.60 -4.73 7.27
C TRP A 179 7.52 -5.80 7.17
N LEU A 180 6.84 -5.92 6.03
CA LEU A 180 5.89 -7.00 5.76
C LEU A 180 6.54 -8.38 5.99
N ARG A 181 7.82 -8.53 5.65
CA ARG A 181 8.55 -9.79 5.68
C ARG A 181 9.45 -9.95 6.90
N GLU A 182 9.46 -8.97 7.79
CA GLU A 182 10.24 -9.08 9.03
C GLU A 182 9.71 -10.27 9.85
N PRO A 183 10.56 -11.26 10.21
CA PRO A 183 10.09 -12.54 10.75
C PRO A 183 9.24 -12.45 12.01
N SER A 184 9.56 -11.51 12.91
CA SER A 184 8.79 -11.35 14.16
C SER A 184 7.41 -10.75 13.92
N LEU A 185 7.30 -9.79 13.00
CA LEU A 185 6.02 -9.20 12.60
C LEU A 185 5.18 -10.20 11.82
N LEU A 186 5.77 -10.88 10.85
CA LEU A 186 5.09 -11.90 10.05
C LEU A 186 4.50 -13.01 10.95
N ALA A 187 5.26 -13.49 11.93
CA ALA A 187 4.78 -14.49 12.88
C ALA A 187 3.62 -14.00 13.77
N ALA A 188 3.52 -12.70 14.00
CA ALA A 188 2.42 -12.10 14.74
C ALA A 188 1.16 -12.01 13.89
N TYR A 189 1.22 -11.33 12.72
CA TYR A 189 0.02 -11.02 11.95
C TYR A 189 -0.39 -12.10 10.95
N ALA A 190 0.55 -12.89 10.38
CA ALA A 190 0.25 -13.89 9.36
C ALA A 190 -0.18 -15.24 9.99
N ARG A 191 -1.41 -15.26 10.51
CA ARG A 191 -2.01 -16.43 11.15
C ARG A 191 -3.32 -16.80 10.49
N HIS A 192 -3.53 -18.11 10.31
CA HIS A 192 -4.75 -18.61 9.71
C HIS A 192 -5.98 -18.17 10.52
N VAL A 193 -6.95 -17.59 9.84
CA VAL A 193 -8.11 -16.90 10.45
C VAL A 193 -8.98 -17.82 11.32
N GLU A 194 -9.05 -19.11 11.00
CA GLU A 194 -9.85 -20.09 11.74
C GLU A 194 -9.03 -20.87 12.77
N SER A 195 -7.83 -21.36 12.40
CA SER A 195 -7.03 -22.21 13.30
C SER A 195 -6.06 -21.42 14.19
N GLY A 196 -5.71 -20.18 13.80
CA GLY A 196 -4.69 -19.37 14.47
C GLY A 196 -3.26 -19.85 14.22
N GLU A 197 -3.06 -20.89 13.41
CA GLU A 197 -1.74 -21.40 13.06
C GLU A 197 -0.95 -20.37 12.25
N PRO A 198 0.36 -20.22 12.49
CA PRO A 198 1.20 -19.33 11.74
C PRO A 198 1.35 -19.78 10.28
N LEU A 199 1.79 -18.86 9.42
CA LEU A 199 2.14 -19.18 8.04
C LEU A 199 3.12 -20.37 8.01
N PRO A 200 2.89 -21.39 7.15
CA PRO A 200 3.77 -22.57 7.09
C PRO A 200 5.22 -22.19 6.82
N ALA A 201 6.14 -22.85 7.51
CA ALA A 201 7.58 -22.64 7.32
C ALA A 201 7.99 -22.83 5.85
N GLY A 202 8.94 -22.01 5.38
CA GLY A 202 9.43 -22.03 4.00
C GLY A 202 8.46 -21.39 2.98
N THR A 203 7.31 -20.86 3.42
CA THR A 203 6.37 -20.19 2.51
C THR A 203 6.94 -18.87 2.02
N LEU A 204 7.59 -18.10 2.89
CA LEU A 204 8.20 -16.82 2.53
C LEU A 204 9.30 -17.00 1.49
N GLU A 205 10.19 -17.95 1.68
CA GLU A 205 11.28 -18.26 0.75
C GLU A 205 10.75 -18.69 -0.63
N ARG A 206 9.66 -19.46 -0.65
CA ARG A 206 9.00 -19.84 -1.93
C ARG A 206 8.34 -18.66 -2.62
N LEU A 207 7.72 -17.77 -1.86
CA LEU A 207 7.14 -16.53 -2.39
C LEU A 207 8.21 -15.64 -3.00
N GLU A 208 9.33 -15.44 -2.32
CA GLU A 208 10.46 -14.65 -2.82
C GLU A 208 11.04 -15.24 -4.12
N ALA A 209 11.21 -16.55 -4.16
CA ALA A 209 11.67 -17.23 -5.39
C ALA A 209 10.68 -17.06 -6.54
N ALA A 210 9.38 -17.16 -6.29
CA ALA A 210 8.34 -16.96 -7.30
C ALA A 210 8.27 -15.51 -7.81
N GLU A 211 8.47 -14.53 -6.93
CA GLU A 211 8.52 -13.11 -7.33
C GLU A 211 9.71 -12.81 -8.24
N LEU A 212 10.89 -13.32 -7.90
CA LEU A 212 12.10 -13.14 -8.71
C LEU A 212 11.95 -13.72 -10.13
N TRP A 213 11.23 -14.84 -10.28
CA TRP A 213 11.02 -15.46 -11.58
C TRP A 213 10.30 -14.54 -12.58
N GLY A 214 9.31 -13.76 -12.14
CA GLY A 214 8.53 -12.87 -13.01
C GLY A 214 9.15 -11.48 -13.20
N GLU A 215 10.23 -11.14 -12.48
CA GLU A 215 10.77 -9.79 -12.39
C GLU A 215 11.22 -9.22 -13.74
N GLY A 216 11.87 -10.03 -14.56
CA GLY A 216 12.31 -9.61 -15.90
C GLY A 216 11.14 -9.17 -16.79
N HIS A 217 10.01 -9.86 -16.73
CA HIS A 217 8.82 -9.48 -17.48
C HIS A 217 8.21 -8.18 -16.96
N ARG A 218 8.01 -8.05 -15.64
CA ARG A 218 7.48 -6.82 -15.01
C ARG A 218 8.36 -5.61 -15.32
N THR A 219 9.68 -5.78 -15.24
CA THR A 219 10.64 -4.71 -15.56
C THR A 219 10.53 -4.29 -17.02
N VAL A 220 10.45 -5.22 -17.96
CA VAL A 220 10.31 -4.89 -19.39
C VAL A 220 8.98 -4.21 -19.69
N GLU A 221 7.88 -4.65 -19.06
CA GLU A 221 6.57 -4.03 -19.23
C GLU A 221 6.57 -2.58 -18.72
N TYR A 222 7.12 -2.35 -17.53
CA TYR A 222 7.25 -1.01 -16.96
C TYR A 222 8.17 -0.10 -17.79
N LEU A 223 9.36 -0.59 -18.17
CA LEU A 223 10.31 0.16 -18.99
C LEU A 223 9.74 0.46 -20.39
N GLY A 224 8.95 -0.47 -20.95
CA GLY A 224 8.28 -0.24 -22.21
C GLY A 224 7.35 0.97 -22.17
N ALA A 225 6.55 1.07 -21.12
CA ALA A 225 5.68 2.25 -20.91
C ALA A 225 6.51 3.54 -20.72
N ALA A 226 7.57 3.48 -19.93
CA ALA A 226 8.45 4.64 -19.71
C ALA A 226 9.17 5.09 -20.99
N LEU A 227 9.60 4.16 -21.84
CA LEU A 227 10.23 4.48 -23.12
C LEU A 227 9.25 5.11 -24.11
N VAL A 228 8.01 4.63 -24.15
CA VAL A 228 6.95 5.24 -24.97
C VAL A 228 6.66 6.66 -24.49
N ASP A 229 6.50 6.85 -23.17
CA ASP A 229 6.30 8.19 -22.59
C ASP A 229 7.46 9.12 -22.92
N TRP A 230 8.70 8.66 -22.77
CA TRP A 230 9.90 9.42 -23.11
C TRP A 230 9.95 9.79 -24.60
N ALA A 231 9.62 8.85 -25.50
CA ALA A 231 9.61 9.10 -26.93
C ALA A 231 8.60 10.21 -27.29
N TRP A 232 7.37 10.15 -26.75
CA TRP A 232 6.37 11.18 -26.95
C TRP A 232 6.79 12.56 -26.43
N HIS A 233 7.37 12.63 -25.23
CA HIS A 233 7.80 13.88 -24.61
C HIS A 233 9.13 14.44 -25.16
N SER A 234 9.82 13.65 -25.98
CA SER A 234 11.05 14.07 -26.68
C SER A 234 10.80 14.56 -28.12
N LEU A 235 9.54 14.60 -28.58
CA LEU A 235 9.20 15.12 -29.90
C LEU A 235 9.53 16.61 -30.02
N THR A 236 10.00 16.99 -31.19
CA THR A 236 10.25 18.39 -31.57
C THR A 236 9.13 18.91 -32.50
N GLU A 237 9.12 20.22 -32.76
CA GLU A 237 8.17 20.81 -33.70
C GLU A 237 8.22 20.14 -35.08
N ASP A 238 9.42 19.71 -35.52
CA ASP A 238 9.63 19.07 -36.83
C ASP A 238 9.12 17.62 -36.89
N THR A 239 9.01 16.93 -35.74
CA THR A 239 8.68 15.48 -35.66
C THR A 239 7.28 15.21 -35.15
N VAL A 240 6.65 16.17 -34.46
CA VAL A 240 5.35 15.96 -33.80
C VAL A 240 4.22 15.72 -34.80
N GLU A 241 4.23 16.36 -35.96
CA GLU A 241 3.19 16.18 -36.97
C GLU A 241 3.16 14.77 -37.53
N ALA A 242 4.34 14.19 -37.84
CA ALA A 242 4.45 12.81 -38.31
C ALA A 242 4.04 11.79 -37.26
N ALA A 243 4.45 11.97 -36.01
CA ALA A 243 4.09 11.08 -34.90
C ALA A 243 2.58 11.13 -34.57
N THR A 244 1.96 12.30 -34.67
CA THR A 244 0.52 12.46 -34.39
C THR A 244 -0.37 12.00 -35.56
N ALA A 245 0.16 11.96 -36.78
CA ALA A 245 -0.57 11.44 -37.94
C ALA A 245 -0.85 9.92 -37.86
N ASP A 246 0.05 9.17 -37.28
CA ASP A 246 -0.15 7.73 -36.99
C ASP A 246 0.44 7.36 -35.62
N PRO A 247 -0.31 7.61 -34.53
CA PRO A 247 0.16 7.31 -33.17
C PRO A 247 0.43 5.84 -32.91
N ALA A 248 -0.15 4.92 -33.70
CA ALA A 248 0.04 3.49 -33.52
C ALA A 248 1.33 2.97 -34.18
N ALA A 249 1.87 3.72 -35.14
CA ALA A 249 3.14 3.40 -35.80
C ALA A 249 4.35 4.07 -35.11
N PHE A 250 4.10 5.04 -34.23
CA PHE A 250 5.12 5.73 -33.42
C PHE A 250 5.60 4.87 -32.27
#